data_1c422b594568242d7b268c63e3634a7e
#
_entry.id   1c422b594568242d7b268c63e3634a7e
#
_cell.length_a   1.000
_cell.length_b   1.000
_cell.length_c   1.000
_cell.angle_alpha   90.00
_cell.angle_beta   90.00
_cell.angle_gamma   90.00
#
_symmetry.space_group_name_H-M   'P 1'
#
loop_
_entity.id
_entity.type
_entity.pdbx_description
1 polymer ?
#
loop_
_entity_poly.entity_id
_entity_poly.type
_entity_poly.pdbx_seq_one_letter_code
_entity_poly.pdbx_strand_id
1 'polypeptide(L)'
;MPHPLSRIFLIAPAMDSEDRNKAFGIKLPLLGYPAISLAMIAALTPEDIHVRLVDVTNESVPYGEACDLALIVGQTHHMPSAYLIADRLRTEGVKVVLGGMHVTAFPDEALEHGDAVIIREGEAVWADILDDFVKGTLKKKYYGLEVELSNLPVIRRDLFNKKFYHPGEIIETTRGCPVGCHFCAVQDFFGSSFRVRPAGDIRQEILNIFGPRPPQAKWKNWLARNWHPDIPYFVERRLLYVMDSNFISEPAHARAVLEVFKECDIRWYGHASFNLARDESMLDLMAESGCIGVNIGFETLSQTNIDNMHKFPNKTDEYADCIKALHDRGIGVMGTFMVGFDDDTPEVFDQIADFVIENQLETAFTLILTPLPGTEIYRQMDSHDRIFSRNWRDYDHGTVTFYPKNMTPRELHLGMRHTWKRIYSLCGIWHRILKKPRVRPFFYFPVNMGFRKSMRLICSEKVWPVPEDRG
;
A
#
# COMPACT_ATOMS: atom_id res chain seq x y z
N MET A 1 -26.08 -32.79 -6.81
CA MET A 1 -26.32 -32.03 -8.05
C MET A 1 -25.28 -30.96 -8.12
N PRO A 2 -24.69 -30.62 -9.26
CA PRO A 2 -23.75 -29.50 -9.37
C PRO A 2 -24.43 -28.20 -8.90
N HIS A 3 -23.74 -27.40 -8.11
CA HIS A 3 -24.22 -26.09 -7.69
C HIS A 3 -24.09 -25.13 -8.87
N PRO A 4 -25.15 -24.46 -9.32
CA PRO A 4 -25.02 -23.45 -10.36
C PRO A 4 -24.19 -22.28 -9.80
N LEU A 5 -23.12 -21.91 -10.52
CA LEU A 5 -22.32 -20.74 -10.21
C LEU A 5 -22.64 -19.66 -11.23
N SER A 6 -23.37 -18.66 -10.82
CA SER A 6 -23.85 -17.59 -11.71
C SER A 6 -23.42 -16.18 -11.22
N ARG A 7 -23.20 -16.03 -9.92
CA ARG A 7 -22.86 -14.72 -9.35
C ARG A 7 -21.85 -14.81 -8.22
N ILE A 8 -20.82 -13.99 -8.30
CA ILE A 8 -19.73 -13.90 -7.32
C ILE A 8 -19.63 -12.47 -6.79
N PHE A 9 -19.46 -12.33 -5.47
CA PHE A 9 -19.02 -11.08 -4.85
C PHE A 9 -17.53 -11.13 -4.54
N LEU A 10 -16.80 -10.11 -4.98
CA LEU A 10 -15.39 -9.88 -4.63
C LEU A 10 -15.36 -8.68 -3.68
N ILE A 11 -15.00 -8.88 -2.42
CA ILE A 11 -15.21 -7.90 -1.36
C ILE A 11 -13.87 -7.45 -0.78
N ALA A 12 -13.61 -6.14 -0.85
CA ALA A 12 -12.55 -5.47 -0.10
C ALA A 12 -13.16 -4.91 1.20
N PRO A 13 -12.89 -5.48 2.38
CA PRO A 13 -13.45 -5.01 3.64
C PRO A 13 -12.84 -3.68 4.06
N ALA A 14 -13.61 -2.86 4.78
CA ALA A 14 -13.10 -1.66 5.44
C ALA A 14 -12.54 -1.98 6.84
N MET A 15 -11.81 -1.07 7.45
CA MET A 15 -11.34 -1.22 8.84
C MET A 15 -12.50 -1.33 9.84
N ASP A 16 -13.61 -0.66 9.56
CA ASP A 16 -14.81 -0.70 10.40
C ASP A 16 -16.08 -0.66 9.55
N SER A 17 -16.91 -1.69 9.64
CA SER A 17 -18.16 -1.78 8.89
C SER A 17 -19.23 -0.80 9.40
N GLU A 18 -19.16 -0.38 10.66
CA GLU A 18 -20.12 0.52 11.30
C GLU A 18 -19.66 1.98 11.30
N ASP A 19 -18.37 2.26 11.22
CA ASP A 19 -17.80 3.59 11.38
C ASP A 19 -17.10 4.10 10.11
N ARG A 20 -17.85 4.19 8.99
CA ARG A 20 -17.39 4.75 7.70
C ARG A 20 -16.73 6.14 7.80
N ASN A 21 -16.83 6.81 8.95
CA ASN A 21 -16.38 8.17 9.16
C ASN A 21 -15.24 8.31 10.17
N LYS A 22 -14.80 7.24 10.85
CA LYS A 22 -13.86 7.34 11.97
C LYS A 22 -12.43 6.92 11.68
N ALA A 23 -12.17 5.95 10.82
CA ALA A 23 -10.82 5.40 10.66
C ALA A 23 -9.78 6.41 10.16
N PHE A 24 -10.15 7.31 9.29
CA PHE A 24 -9.36 8.48 8.87
C PHE A 24 -10.26 9.67 8.55
N GLY A 25 -11.35 9.90 9.23
CA GLY A 25 -12.21 11.11 9.23
C GLY A 25 -12.31 11.99 7.97
N ILE A 26 -11.59 11.66 6.93
CA ILE A 26 -11.47 12.37 5.69
C ILE A 26 -11.49 11.33 4.57
N LYS A 27 -12.60 11.30 3.85
CA LYS A 27 -12.57 10.83 2.47
C LYS A 27 -11.66 11.80 1.70
N LEU A 28 -10.35 11.55 1.73
CA LEU A 28 -9.47 12.10 0.72
C LEU A 28 -9.52 11.09 -0.45
N PRO A 29 -10.26 11.39 -1.53
CA PRO A 29 -10.21 10.59 -2.76
C PRO A 29 -8.77 10.46 -3.27
N LEU A 30 -7.89 11.33 -2.79
CA LEU A 30 -6.46 11.42 -3.10
C LEU A 30 -5.61 10.28 -2.51
N LEU A 31 -6.11 9.48 -1.55
CA LEU A 31 -5.33 8.42 -0.88
C LEU A 31 -5.96 7.03 -0.99
N GLY A 32 -7.19 6.92 -1.49
CA GLY A 32 -7.84 5.63 -1.72
C GLY A 32 -7.36 5.00 -3.03
N TYR A 33 -6.87 3.78 -2.95
CA TYR A 33 -6.52 2.98 -4.11
C TYR A 33 -7.49 1.80 -4.25
N PRO A 34 -7.90 1.44 -5.49
CA PRO A 34 -8.75 0.29 -5.70
C PRO A 34 -8.02 -1.03 -5.41
N ALA A 35 -8.75 -2.03 -4.97
CA ALA A 35 -8.24 -3.37 -4.71
C ALA A 35 -7.94 -4.11 -6.03
N ILE A 36 -6.79 -3.82 -6.66
CA ILE A 36 -6.43 -4.38 -7.99
C ILE A 36 -6.32 -5.90 -7.97
N SER A 37 -5.97 -6.53 -6.85
CA SER A 37 -5.94 -7.98 -6.69
C SER A 37 -7.32 -8.60 -6.93
N LEU A 38 -8.39 -7.98 -6.43
CA LEU A 38 -9.77 -8.45 -6.69
C LEU A 38 -10.18 -8.24 -8.15
N ALA A 39 -9.72 -7.16 -8.79
CA ALA A 39 -9.98 -6.93 -10.20
C ALA A 39 -9.18 -7.90 -11.11
N MET A 40 -8.04 -8.42 -10.64
CA MET A 40 -7.30 -9.49 -11.28
C MET A 40 -8.07 -10.83 -11.14
N ILE A 41 -8.57 -11.16 -9.96
CA ILE A 41 -9.44 -12.34 -9.76
C ILE A 41 -10.71 -12.25 -10.64
N ALA A 42 -11.29 -11.06 -10.76
CA ALA A 42 -12.42 -10.84 -11.67
C ALA A 42 -12.06 -11.11 -13.14
N ALA A 43 -10.84 -10.78 -13.57
CA ALA A 43 -10.36 -11.04 -14.92
C ALA A 43 -10.08 -12.53 -15.18
N LEU A 44 -9.80 -13.30 -14.13
CA LEU A 44 -9.64 -14.76 -14.16
C LEU A 44 -10.96 -15.54 -14.04
N THR A 45 -12.07 -14.84 -13.73
CA THR A 45 -13.38 -15.44 -13.61
C THR A 45 -14.02 -15.57 -15.00
N PRO A 46 -14.61 -16.74 -15.37
CA PRO A 46 -15.30 -16.94 -16.63
C PRO A 46 -16.36 -15.86 -16.93
N GLU A 47 -16.50 -15.47 -18.19
CA GLU A 47 -17.36 -14.36 -18.62
C GLU A 47 -18.85 -14.58 -18.40
N ASP A 48 -19.29 -15.83 -18.33
CA ASP A 48 -20.67 -16.23 -18.05
C ASP A 48 -21.05 -16.10 -16.57
N ILE A 49 -20.08 -15.85 -15.68
CA ILE A 49 -20.29 -15.60 -14.26
C ILE A 49 -20.34 -14.10 -14.00
N HIS A 50 -21.46 -13.64 -13.42
CA HIS A 50 -21.59 -12.23 -13.05
C HIS A 50 -20.74 -11.89 -11.83
N VAL A 51 -19.76 -11.03 -11.99
CA VAL A 51 -18.89 -10.56 -10.90
C VAL A 51 -19.32 -9.18 -10.42
N ARG A 52 -19.54 -9.01 -9.11
CA ARG A 52 -19.66 -7.71 -8.45
C ARG A 52 -18.50 -7.50 -7.51
N LEU A 53 -17.73 -6.43 -7.76
CA LEU A 53 -16.67 -5.98 -6.86
C LEU A 53 -17.25 -4.97 -5.89
N VAL A 54 -17.08 -5.20 -4.59
CA VAL A 54 -17.60 -4.37 -3.49
C VAL A 54 -16.43 -3.85 -2.66
N ASP A 55 -16.22 -2.54 -2.68
CA ASP A 55 -15.30 -1.87 -1.76
C ASP A 55 -16.10 -1.27 -0.59
N VAL A 56 -16.02 -1.92 0.56
CA VAL A 56 -16.79 -1.55 1.76
C VAL A 56 -16.43 -0.16 2.29
N THR A 57 -15.27 0.37 1.94
CA THR A 57 -14.93 1.77 2.25
C THR A 57 -15.87 2.76 1.53
N ASN A 58 -16.36 2.39 0.38
CA ASN A 58 -17.12 3.26 -0.53
C ASN A 58 -18.60 2.91 -0.63
N GLU A 59 -18.96 1.63 -0.47
CA GLU A 59 -20.33 1.15 -0.57
C GLU A 59 -20.66 0.09 0.51
N SER A 60 -21.91 -0.24 0.66
CA SER A 60 -22.36 -1.29 1.59
C SER A 60 -22.33 -2.65 0.90
N VAL A 61 -22.05 -3.70 1.67
CA VAL A 61 -22.22 -5.07 1.20
C VAL A 61 -23.69 -5.29 0.82
N PRO A 62 -23.97 -5.83 -0.36
CA PRO A 62 -25.35 -6.01 -0.86
C PRO A 62 -25.99 -7.27 -0.26
N TYR A 63 -26.20 -7.30 1.05
CA TYR A 63 -26.87 -8.39 1.73
C TYR A 63 -28.28 -8.63 1.18
N GLY A 64 -28.69 -9.89 1.09
CA GLY A 64 -29.97 -10.30 0.53
C GLY A 64 -30.04 -10.32 -1.01
N GLU A 65 -29.00 -9.83 -1.72
CA GLU A 65 -28.89 -10.06 -3.16
C GLU A 65 -28.39 -11.47 -3.45
N ALA A 66 -28.83 -12.06 -4.57
CA ALA A 66 -28.38 -13.39 -4.98
C ALA A 66 -26.86 -13.41 -5.15
N CYS A 67 -26.20 -14.33 -4.46
CA CYS A 67 -24.75 -14.56 -4.55
C CYS A 67 -24.50 -16.04 -4.23
N ASP A 68 -23.72 -16.72 -5.06
CA ASP A 68 -23.39 -18.12 -4.88
C ASP A 68 -22.10 -18.30 -4.07
N LEU A 69 -21.11 -17.45 -4.38
CA LEU A 69 -19.78 -17.48 -3.79
C LEU A 69 -19.29 -16.06 -3.51
N ALA A 70 -18.72 -15.82 -2.35
CA ALA A 70 -18.03 -14.57 -2.03
C ALA A 70 -16.55 -14.81 -1.75
N LEU A 71 -15.66 -13.99 -2.32
CA LEU A 71 -14.27 -13.91 -1.94
C LEU A 71 -14.04 -12.59 -1.20
N ILE A 72 -13.50 -12.66 0.02
CA ILE A 72 -13.16 -11.49 0.84
C ILE A 72 -11.64 -11.47 1.03
N VAL A 73 -11.00 -10.37 0.64
CA VAL A 73 -9.54 -10.22 0.73
C VAL A 73 -9.18 -8.97 1.52
N GLY A 74 -8.44 -9.14 2.61
CA GLY A 74 -8.06 -8.05 3.49
C GLY A 74 -6.66 -8.16 4.08
N GLN A 75 -6.19 -7.04 4.61
CA GLN A 75 -5.00 -6.97 5.48
C GLN A 75 -5.42 -7.24 6.93
N THR A 76 -4.45 -7.38 7.85
CA THR A 76 -4.70 -7.73 9.24
C THR A 76 -5.75 -6.86 9.92
N HIS A 77 -5.64 -5.54 9.81
CA HIS A 77 -6.61 -4.62 10.44
C HIS A 77 -8.01 -4.61 9.81
N HIS A 78 -8.17 -5.23 8.64
CA HIS A 78 -9.48 -5.41 8.00
C HIS A 78 -10.21 -6.68 8.46
N MET A 79 -9.51 -7.63 9.11
CA MET A 79 -10.08 -8.96 9.39
C MET A 79 -11.29 -8.94 10.31
N PRO A 80 -11.37 -8.11 11.37
CA PRO A 80 -12.60 -8.05 12.17
C PRO A 80 -13.86 -7.72 11.35
N SER A 81 -13.73 -6.79 10.39
CA SER A 81 -14.82 -6.47 9.46
C SER A 81 -15.05 -7.61 8.45
N ALA A 82 -13.98 -8.21 7.93
CA ALA A 82 -14.06 -9.33 6.99
C ALA A 82 -14.82 -10.52 7.60
N TYR A 83 -14.53 -10.86 8.86
CA TYR A 83 -15.17 -11.95 9.58
C TYR A 83 -16.66 -11.68 9.81
N LEU A 84 -17.04 -10.47 10.23
CA LEU A 84 -18.45 -10.08 10.37
C LEU A 84 -19.21 -10.18 9.05
N ILE A 85 -18.60 -9.73 7.94
CA ILE A 85 -19.20 -9.84 6.61
C ILE A 85 -19.34 -11.32 6.20
N ALA A 86 -18.31 -12.11 6.42
CA ALA A 86 -18.28 -13.53 6.10
C ALA A 86 -19.37 -14.30 6.85
N ASP A 87 -19.45 -14.12 8.17
CA ASP A 87 -20.45 -14.79 9.01
C ASP A 87 -21.87 -14.43 8.57
N ARG A 88 -22.13 -13.16 8.27
CA ARG A 88 -23.46 -12.75 7.79
C ARG A 88 -23.80 -13.35 6.43
N LEU A 89 -22.92 -13.32 5.45
CA LEU A 89 -23.14 -13.94 4.14
C LEU A 89 -23.39 -15.45 4.26
N ARG A 90 -22.67 -16.14 5.16
CA ARG A 90 -22.89 -17.57 5.43
C ARG A 90 -24.27 -17.85 6.04
N THR A 91 -24.80 -16.94 6.88
CA THR A 91 -26.21 -17.09 7.37
C THR A 91 -27.26 -16.93 6.26
N GLU A 92 -26.91 -16.23 5.17
CA GLU A 92 -27.71 -16.09 3.97
C GLU A 92 -27.54 -17.27 2.98
N GLY A 93 -26.69 -18.26 3.32
CA GLY A 93 -26.42 -19.45 2.50
C GLY A 93 -25.32 -19.27 1.46
N VAL A 94 -24.65 -18.12 1.43
CA VAL A 94 -23.52 -17.84 0.51
C VAL A 94 -22.28 -18.59 0.98
N LYS A 95 -21.57 -19.25 0.05
CA LYS A 95 -20.25 -19.81 0.36
C LYS A 95 -19.20 -18.71 0.39
N VAL A 96 -18.36 -18.71 1.42
CA VAL A 96 -17.35 -17.66 1.63
C VAL A 96 -15.94 -18.23 1.60
N VAL A 97 -15.10 -17.63 0.76
CA VAL A 97 -13.67 -17.84 0.70
C VAL A 97 -12.97 -16.62 1.26
N LEU A 98 -11.99 -16.80 2.14
CA LEU A 98 -11.17 -15.72 2.70
C LEU A 98 -9.75 -15.81 2.17
N GLY A 99 -9.11 -14.64 1.93
CA GLY A 99 -7.74 -14.57 1.43
C GLY A 99 -7.02 -13.31 1.88
N GLY A 100 -5.74 -13.23 1.55
CA GLY A 100 -4.86 -12.11 1.85
C GLY A 100 -3.76 -12.44 2.86
N MET A 101 -2.96 -11.42 3.22
CA MET A 101 -1.76 -11.62 4.05
C MET A 101 -2.06 -12.20 5.43
N HIS A 102 -3.09 -11.69 6.09
CA HIS A 102 -3.48 -12.22 7.41
C HIS A 102 -3.95 -13.67 7.36
N VAL A 103 -4.81 -14.00 6.39
CA VAL A 103 -5.32 -15.36 6.18
C VAL A 103 -4.19 -16.34 5.87
N THR A 104 -3.16 -15.87 5.18
CA THR A 104 -1.95 -16.66 4.94
C THR A 104 -1.21 -16.99 6.23
N ALA A 105 -1.12 -16.04 7.17
CA ALA A 105 -0.47 -16.23 8.46
C ALA A 105 -1.31 -17.07 9.45
N PHE A 106 -2.65 -16.83 9.47
CA PHE A 106 -3.58 -17.48 10.39
C PHE A 106 -4.76 -18.14 9.66
N PRO A 107 -4.49 -19.19 8.84
CA PRO A 107 -5.55 -19.82 8.03
C PRO A 107 -6.60 -20.55 8.86
N ASP A 108 -6.24 -21.07 10.04
CA ASP A 108 -7.16 -21.82 10.90
C ASP A 108 -8.15 -20.88 11.61
N GLU A 109 -7.71 -19.69 12.05
CA GLU A 109 -8.59 -18.64 12.56
C GLU A 109 -9.60 -18.21 11.48
N ALA A 110 -9.11 -17.95 10.26
CA ALA A 110 -9.97 -17.53 9.16
C ALA A 110 -11.00 -18.62 8.78
N LEU A 111 -10.68 -19.89 8.94
CA LEU A 111 -11.62 -21.01 8.69
C LEU A 111 -12.78 -21.09 9.68
N GLU A 112 -12.72 -20.44 10.81
CA GLU A 112 -13.86 -20.32 11.72
C GLU A 112 -14.98 -19.47 11.07
N HIS A 113 -14.59 -18.48 10.24
CA HIS A 113 -15.47 -17.54 9.56
C HIS A 113 -15.71 -17.86 8.08
N GLY A 114 -14.87 -18.65 7.43
CA GLY A 114 -14.96 -18.99 6.01
C GLY A 114 -15.27 -20.46 5.75
N ASP A 115 -15.83 -20.77 4.58
CA ASP A 115 -15.98 -22.15 4.10
C ASP A 115 -14.65 -22.68 3.55
N ALA A 116 -13.82 -21.80 3.01
CA ALA A 116 -12.48 -22.08 2.51
C ALA A 116 -11.55 -20.88 2.70
N VAL A 117 -10.24 -21.12 2.65
CA VAL A 117 -9.22 -20.08 2.70
C VAL A 117 -8.21 -20.24 1.58
N ILE A 118 -7.70 -19.11 1.09
CA ILE A 118 -6.59 -19.03 0.16
C ILE A 118 -5.34 -18.61 0.93
N ILE A 119 -4.31 -19.43 0.87
CA ILE A 119 -2.99 -19.18 1.46
C ILE A 119 -2.08 -18.70 0.34
N ARG A 120 -1.52 -17.50 0.44
CA ARG A 120 -0.70 -16.82 -0.57
C ARG A 120 -1.51 -16.36 -1.81
N GLU A 121 -0.99 -16.57 -3.04
CA GLU A 121 -1.53 -15.95 -4.26
C GLU A 121 -2.79 -16.64 -4.77
N GLY A 122 -3.89 -15.91 -4.80
CA GLY A 122 -5.20 -16.45 -5.17
C GLY A 122 -5.32 -16.80 -6.65
N GLU A 123 -4.60 -16.10 -7.51
CA GLU A 123 -4.63 -16.32 -8.96
C GLU A 123 -4.27 -17.76 -9.35
N ALA A 124 -3.34 -18.37 -8.61
CA ALA A 124 -2.88 -19.73 -8.88
C ALA A 124 -3.95 -20.81 -8.63
N VAL A 125 -4.93 -20.52 -7.78
CA VAL A 125 -5.90 -21.51 -7.30
C VAL A 125 -7.34 -21.14 -7.58
N TRP A 126 -7.59 -19.97 -8.19
CA TRP A 126 -8.96 -19.47 -8.39
C TRP A 126 -9.82 -20.39 -9.27
N ALA A 127 -9.26 -20.88 -10.37
CA ALA A 127 -9.96 -21.82 -11.23
C ALA A 127 -10.34 -23.12 -10.51
N ASP A 128 -9.45 -23.66 -9.67
CA ASP A 128 -9.71 -24.86 -8.88
C ASP A 128 -10.83 -24.62 -7.86
N ILE A 129 -10.88 -23.42 -7.25
CA ILE A 129 -11.94 -23.04 -6.29
C ILE A 129 -13.30 -23.01 -6.99
N LEU A 130 -13.39 -22.41 -8.18
CA LEU A 130 -14.63 -22.36 -8.95
C LEU A 130 -15.09 -23.77 -9.37
N ASP A 131 -14.16 -24.59 -9.82
CA ASP A 131 -14.42 -25.99 -10.20
C ASP A 131 -14.90 -26.83 -9.01
N ASP A 132 -14.21 -26.73 -7.88
CA ASP A 132 -14.57 -27.47 -6.66
C ASP A 132 -15.91 -26.99 -6.09
N PHE A 133 -16.22 -25.68 -6.21
CA PHE A 133 -17.53 -25.13 -5.83
C PHE A 133 -18.66 -25.76 -6.66
N VAL A 134 -18.52 -25.75 -7.99
CA VAL A 134 -19.52 -26.33 -8.90
C VAL A 134 -19.73 -27.83 -8.64
N LYS A 135 -18.66 -28.55 -8.32
CA LYS A 135 -18.70 -29.99 -7.98
C LYS A 135 -19.26 -30.26 -6.57
N GLY A 136 -19.38 -29.23 -5.71
CA GLY A 136 -19.76 -29.39 -4.30
C GLY A 136 -18.63 -29.99 -3.43
N THR A 137 -17.40 -29.87 -3.86
CA THR A 137 -16.20 -30.46 -3.23
C THR A 137 -15.21 -29.40 -2.73
N LEU A 138 -15.71 -28.23 -2.35
CA LEU A 138 -14.88 -27.10 -1.89
C LEU A 138 -13.97 -27.54 -0.73
N LYS A 139 -12.65 -27.39 -0.92
CA LYS A 139 -11.63 -27.72 0.08
C LYS A 139 -11.55 -26.64 1.14
N LYS A 140 -11.09 -26.98 2.33
CA LYS A 140 -10.89 -26.02 3.42
C LYS A 140 -9.72 -25.06 3.17
N LYS A 141 -8.63 -25.53 2.58
CA LYS A 141 -7.41 -24.76 2.33
C LYS A 141 -6.97 -24.93 0.89
N TYR A 142 -6.69 -23.81 0.21
CA TYR A 142 -6.07 -23.73 -1.11
C TYR A 142 -4.72 -23.03 -0.97
N TYR A 143 -3.67 -23.68 -1.46
CA TYR A 143 -2.30 -23.17 -1.36
C TYR A 143 -1.90 -22.57 -2.71
N GLY A 144 -1.96 -21.26 -2.83
CA GLY A 144 -1.50 -20.53 -3.99
C GLY A 144 0.02 -20.59 -4.11
N LEU A 145 0.48 -21.17 -5.21
CA LEU A 145 1.89 -21.15 -5.57
C LEU A 145 2.25 -19.78 -6.17
N GLU A 146 3.53 -19.54 -6.35
CA GLU A 146 4.01 -18.35 -7.04
C GLU A 146 3.49 -18.31 -8.47
N VAL A 147 2.82 -17.21 -8.82
CA VAL A 147 2.27 -17.01 -10.17
C VAL A 147 3.35 -16.41 -11.08
N GLU A 148 3.49 -16.96 -12.28
CA GLU A 148 4.27 -16.34 -13.32
C GLU A 148 3.54 -15.08 -13.81
N LEU A 149 4.26 -13.93 -13.91
CA LEU A 149 3.64 -12.65 -14.22
C LEU A 149 3.52 -12.36 -15.72
N SER A 150 3.95 -13.28 -16.58
CA SER A 150 3.75 -13.20 -18.03
C SER A 150 2.31 -13.59 -18.40
N ASN A 151 1.77 -12.92 -19.40
CA ASN A 151 0.43 -13.22 -19.96
C ASN A 151 -0.73 -13.17 -18.94
N LEU A 152 -0.60 -12.38 -17.89
CA LEU A 152 -1.72 -12.11 -16.99
C LEU A 152 -2.86 -11.42 -17.77
N PRO A 153 -4.14 -11.72 -17.46
CA PRO A 153 -5.26 -11.07 -18.14
C PRO A 153 -5.29 -9.57 -17.81
N VAL A 154 -5.97 -8.81 -18.66
CA VAL A 154 -6.19 -7.39 -18.41
C VAL A 154 -7.11 -7.22 -17.21
N ILE A 155 -6.65 -6.47 -16.22
CA ILE A 155 -7.39 -6.23 -14.99
C ILE A 155 -8.74 -5.55 -15.27
N ARG A 156 -9.81 -6.03 -14.64
CA ARG A 156 -11.19 -5.53 -14.77
C ARG A 156 -11.39 -4.17 -14.09
N ARG A 157 -10.75 -3.13 -14.63
CA ARG A 157 -10.82 -1.74 -14.12
C ARG A 157 -12.20 -1.10 -14.28
N ASP A 158 -13.03 -1.67 -15.14
CA ASP A 158 -14.42 -1.30 -15.36
C ASP A 158 -15.30 -1.52 -14.11
N LEU A 159 -14.92 -2.43 -13.22
CA LEU A 159 -15.62 -2.71 -11.99
C LEU A 159 -15.42 -1.64 -10.90
N PHE A 160 -14.46 -0.72 -11.08
CA PHE A 160 -14.21 0.33 -10.11
C PHE A 160 -15.00 1.60 -10.39
N ASN A 161 -15.64 2.17 -9.37
CA ASN A 161 -16.18 3.51 -9.46
C ASN A 161 -15.08 4.54 -9.23
N LYS A 162 -14.53 5.07 -10.32
CA LYS A 162 -13.38 6.01 -10.32
C LYS A 162 -13.58 7.29 -9.49
N LYS A 163 -14.82 7.62 -9.07
CA LYS A 163 -15.10 8.79 -8.24
C LYS A 163 -14.55 8.66 -6.81
N PHE A 164 -14.29 7.43 -6.36
CA PHE A 164 -13.89 7.16 -4.97
C PHE A 164 -12.38 7.00 -4.78
N TYR A 165 -11.61 6.97 -5.88
CA TYR A 165 -10.19 6.66 -5.82
C TYR A 165 -9.31 7.81 -6.29
N HIS A 166 -8.03 7.69 -6.01
CA HIS A 166 -7.00 8.59 -6.52
C HIS A 166 -7.15 8.79 -8.04
N PRO A 167 -6.93 10.01 -8.56
CA PRO A 167 -7.06 10.29 -10.00
C PRO A 167 -6.04 9.55 -10.88
N GLY A 168 -4.97 8.99 -10.31
CA GLY A 168 -4.01 8.15 -11.02
C GLY A 168 -4.45 6.69 -11.10
N GLU A 169 -4.01 6.02 -12.13
CA GLU A 169 -4.19 4.57 -12.30
C GLU A 169 -3.06 3.80 -11.57
N ILE A 170 -3.30 2.54 -11.27
CA ILE A 170 -2.33 1.69 -10.58
C ILE A 170 -1.86 0.60 -11.51
N ILE A 171 -0.57 0.28 -11.43
CA ILE A 171 0.02 -0.87 -12.11
C ILE A 171 0.98 -1.61 -11.18
N GLU A 172 1.06 -2.91 -11.35
CA GLU A 172 2.08 -3.76 -10.75
C GLU A 172 3.03 -4.22 -11.84
N THR A 173 4.33 -4.03 -11.63
CA THR A 173 5.37 -4.46 -12.59
C THR A 173 6.22 -5.60 -12.06
N THR A 174 6.24 -5.77 -10.72
CA THR A 174 7.01 -6.81 -10.02
C THR A 174 6.25 -7.34 -8.82
N ARG A 175 6.52 -8.57 -8.41
CA ARG A 175 6.06 -9.17 -7.15
C ARG A 175 7.21 -9.69 -6.31
N GLY A 176 7.08 -9.53 -4.99
CA GLY A 176 8.08 -9.93 -4.03
C GLY A 176 9.10 -8.83 -3.76
N CYS A 177 10.03 -9.12 -2.85
CA CYS A 177 11.16 -8.24 -2.51
C CYS A 177 12.30 -9.11 -1.95
N PRO A 178 13.52 -8.99 -2.47
CA PRO A 178 14.64 -9.84 -2.04
C PRO A 178 15.30 -9.38 -0.73
N VAL A 179 14.88 -8.22 -0.15
CA VAL A 179 15.59 -7.61 0.99
C VAL A 179 15.41 -8.37 2.30
N GLY A 180 14.23 -8.93 2.56
CA GLY A 180 14.00 -9.79 3.74
C GLY A 180 13.92 -9.06 5.08
N CYS A 181 13.37 -7.88 5.12
CA CYS A 181 13.21 -7.11 6.36
C CYS A 181 12.31 -7.85 7.37
N HIS A 182 12.74 -7.97 8.64
CA HIS A 182 12.05 -8.72 9.69
C HIS A 182 10.63 -8.26 10.02
N PHE A 183 10.30 -7.01 9.72
CA PHE A 183 8.97 -6.44 9.97
C PHE A 183 8.00 -6.57 8.79
N CYS A 184 8.50 -6.99 7.61
CA CYS A 184 7.76 -6.90 6.36
C CYS A 184 7.06 -8.21 6.01
N ALA A 185 5.74 -8.16 5.81
CA ALA A 185 4.93 -9.33 5.46
C ALA A 185 5.06 -9.76 3.98
N VAL A 186 5.80 -9.02 3.16
CA VAL A 186 5.93 -9.30 1.71
C VAL A 186 6.54 -10.67 1.45
N GLN A 187 7.59 -11.05 2.21
CA GLN A 187 8.21 -12.36 2.02
C GLN A 187 7.34 -13.52 2.49
N ASP A 188 6.61 -13.35 3.60
CA ASP A 188 5.70 -14.38 4.10
C ASP A 188 4.57 -14.66 3.09
N PHE A 189 4.12 -13.61 2.40
CA PHE A 189 3.03 -13.72 1.42
C PHE A 189 3.50 -14.17 0.03
N PHE A 190 4.50 -13.49 -0.55
CA PHE A 190 4.96 -13.76 -1.92
C PHE A 190 6.10 -14.78 -1.99
N GLY A 191 6.69 -15.18 -0.86
CA GLY A 191 7.91 -15.99 -0.83
C GLY A 191 9.17 -15.16 -1.01
N SER A 192 10.32 -15.85 -1.13
CA SER A 192 11.64 -15.23 -1.30
C SER A 192 11.97 -14.86 -2.76
N SER A 193 11.12 -15.24 -3.71
CA SER A 193 11.33 -14.95 -5.13
C SER A 193 10.97 -13.51 -5.47
N PHE A 194 11.75 -12.93 -6.36
CA PHE A 194 11.42 -11.67 -7.01
C PHE A 194 11.06 -11.95 -8.47
N ARG A 195 9.84 -11.57 -8.85
CA ARG A 195 9.27 -11.88 -10.18
C ARG A 195 8.92 -10.59 -10.89
N VAL A 196 9.14 -10.58 -12.21
CA VAL A 196 8.94 -9.41 -13.06
C VAL A 196 7.93 -9.68 -14.15
N ARG A 197 7.16 -8.67 -14.52
CA ARG A 197 6.28 -8.70 -15.68
C ARG A 197 7.06 -8.28 -16.93
N PRO A 198 6.83 -8.93 -18.10
CA PRO A 198 7.42 -8.48 -19.35
C PRO A 198 7.10 -7.01 -19.64
N ALA A 199 8.11 -6.23 -20.06
CA ALA A 199 7.91 -4.82 -20.39
C ALA A 199 6.87 -4.59 -21.50
N GLY A 200 6.73 -5.55 -22.41
CA GLY A 200 5.71 -5.55 -23.47
C GLY A 200 4.28 -5.60 -22.91
N ASP A 201 4.04 -6.44 -21.89
CA ASP A 201 2.72 -6.56 -21.23
C ASP A 201 2.38 -5.28 -20.46
N ILE A 202 3.38 -4.69 -19.81
CA ILE A 202 3.25 -3.41 -19.10
C ILE A 202 2.89 -2.30 -20.09
N ARG A 203 3.59 -2.24 -21.25
CA ARG A 203 3.28 -1.29 -22.31
C ARG A 203 1.85 -1.43 -22.80
N GLN A 204 1.42 -2.65 -23.06
CA GLN A 204 0.06 -2.92 -23.54
C GLN A 204 -0.98 -2.49 -22.50
N GLU A 205 -0.76 -2.75 -21.21
CA GLU A 205 -1.67 -2.34 -20.14
C GLU A 205 -1.75 -0.81 -20.06
N ILE A 206 -0.63 -0.08 -20.11
CA ILE A 206 -0.60 1.38 -20.10
C ILE A 206 -1.37 1.96 -21.29
N LEU A 207 -1.22 1.38 -22.47
CA LEU A 207 -1.97 1.78 -23.66
C LEU A 207 -3.47 1.48 -23.54
N ASN A 208 -3.85 0.38 -22.90
CA ASN A 208 -5.25 0.07 -22.60
C ASN A 208 -5.86 1.07 -21.61
N ILE A 209 -5.07 1.53 -20.63
CA ILE A 209 -5.51 2.50 -19.63
C ILE A 209 -5.69 3.91 -20.22
N PHE A 210 -4.67 4.41 -20.90
CA PHE A 210 -4.59 5.82 -21.28
C PHE A 210 -4.79 6.06 -22.78
N GLY A 211 -4.69 5.05 -23.61
CA GLY A 211 -4.58 5.17 -25.06
C GLY A 211 -3.29 5.88 -25.50
N PRO A 212 -3.10 6.06 -26.82
CA PRO A 212 -2.05 6.91 -27.36
C PRO A 212 -2.29 8.35 -26.91
N ARG A 213 -1.23 9.10 -26.62
CA ARG A 213 -1.38 10.49 -26.24
C ARG A 213 -1.86 11.32 -27.42
N PRO A 214 -3.02 12.00 -27.33
CA PRO A 214 -3.49 12.87 -28.40
C PRO A 214 -2.59 14.12 -28.53
N PRO A 215 -2.54 14.75 -29.72
CA PRO A 215 -1.87 16.03 -29.88
C PRO A 215 -2.34 17.04 -28.85
N GLN A 216 -1.40 17.73 -28.21
CA GLN A 216 -1.75 18.67 -27.14
C GLN A 216 -2.53 19.86 -27.65
N ALA A 217 -3.66 20.15 -27.03
CA ALA A 217 -4.44 21.36 -27.31
C ALA A 217 -3.64 22.63 -26.96
N LYS A 218 -3.81 23.70 -27.70
CA LYS A 218 -3.07 24.99 -27.55
C LYS A 218 -3.08 25.52 -26.12
N TRP A 219 -4.20 25.40 -25.40
CA TRP A 219 -4.34 25.88 -24.04
C TRP A 219 -3.49 25.02 -23.03
N LYS A 220 -3.34 23.72 -23.27
CA LYS A 220 -2.47 22.84 -22.47
C LYS A 220 -1.00 23.20 -22.65
N ASN A 221 -0.60 23.47 -23.89
CA ASN A 221 0.75 23.98 -24.19
C ASN A 221 0.99 25.33 -23.53
N TRP A 222 -0.04 26.19 -23.45
CA TRP A 222 0.04 27.46 -22.73
C TRP A 222 0.24 27.23 -21.22
N LEU A 223 -0.50 26.32 -20.59
CA LEU A 223 -0.32 25.94 -19.19
C LEU A 223 1.09 25.40 -18.92
N ALA A 224 1.56 24.50 -19.77
CA ALA A 224 2.90 23.92 -19.65
C ALA A 224 4.01 24.99 -19.72
N ARG A 225 3.86 26.00 -20.60
CA ARG A 225 4.85 27.06 -20.79
C ARG A 225 4.81 28.12 -19.69
N ASN A 226 3.64 28.47 -19.20
CA ASN A 226 3.49 29.60 -18.28
C ASN A 226 3.42 29.21 -16.80
N TRP A 227 3.15 27.94 -16.50
CA TRP A 227 3.03 27.46 -15.12
C TRP A 227 4.01 26.32 -14.84
N HIS A 228 3.76 25.13 -15.37
CA HIS A 228 4.64 23.98 -15.18
C HIS A 228 4.41 22.90 -16.26
N PRO A 229 5.46 22.26 -16.81
CA PRO A 229 5.34 21.27 -17.88
C PRO A 229 4.47 20.06 -17.52
N ASP A 230 4.35 19.71 -16.25
CA ASP A 230 3.56 18.55 -15.82
C ASP A 230 2.07 18.83 -15.63
N ILE A 231 1.62 20.09 -15.57
CA ILE A 231 0.20 20.42 -15.37
C ILE A 231 -0.73 19.74 -16.39
N PRO A 232 -0.38 19.65 -17.69
CA PRO A 232 -1.19 18.92 -18.65
C PRO A 232 -1.46 17.47 -18.28
N TYR A 233 -0.47 16.77 -17.71
CA TYR A 233 -0.62 15.35 -17.30
C TYR A 233 -1.59 15.18 -16.13
N PHE A 234 -1.59 16.12 -15.18
CA PHE A 234 -2.56 16.12 -14.09
C PHE A 234 -3.99 16.40 -14.60
N VAL A 235 -4.14 17.33 -15.53
CA VAL A 235 -5.43 17.62 -16.17
C VAL A 235 -5.94 16.44 -16.99
N GLU A 236 -5.06 15.76 -17.71
CA GLU A 236 -5.36 14.56 -18.50
C GLU A 236 -5.49 13.30 -17.66
N ARG A 237 -5.17 13.37 -16.37
CA ARG A 237 -5.10 12.22 -15.46
C ARG A 237 -4.16 11.11 -15.95
N ARG A 238 -3.09 11.47 -16.68
CA ARG A 238 -2.06 10.53 -17.13
C ARG A 238 -1.02 10.30 -16.02
N LEU A 239 -1.51 9.90 -14.86
CA LEU A 239 -0.73 9.60 -13.67
C LEU A 239 -0.78 8.12 -13.39
N LEU A 240 0.37 7.53 -13.18
CA LEU A 240 0.52 6.11 -12.88
C LEU A 240 1.19 5.94 -11.50
N TYR A 241 0.59 5.12 -10.66
CA TYR A 241 1.20 4.63 -9.44
C TYR A 241 1.73 3.22 -9.65
N VAL A 242 3.04 3.04 -9.48
CA VAL A 242 3.69 1.73 -9.52
C VAL A 242 3.65 1.13 -8.12
N MET A 243 2.80 0.11 -7.95
CA MET A 243 2.52 -0.51 -6.64
C MET A 243 3.47 -1.69 -6.34
N ASP A 244 4.68 -1.61 -6.80
CA ASP A 244 5.69 -2.63 -6.52
C ASP A 244 6.22 -2.49 -5.10
N SER A 245 6.58 -3.61 -4.47
CA SER A 245 7.25 -3.58 -3.15
C SER A 245 8.63 -2.94 -3.22
N ASN A 246 9.33 -3.10 -4.34
CA ASN A 246 10.61 -2.48 -4.64
C ASN A 246 10.90 -2.50 -6.14
N PHE A 247 10.51 -1.45 -6.83
CA PHE A 247 10.58 -1.32 -8.29
C PHE A 247 11.97 -1.55 -8.88
N ILE A 248 13.03 -1.16 -8.17
CA ILE A 248 14.39 -1.17 -8.70
C ILE A 248 15.22 -2.42 -8.30
N SER A 249 14.59 -3.42 -7.70
CA SER A 249 15.31 -4.63 -7.22
C SER A 249 16.05 -5.37 -8.33
N GLU A 250 15.53 -5.32 -9.56
CA GLU A 250 16.21 -5.83 -10.75
C GLU A 250 16.47 -4.69 -11.74
N PRO A 251 17.69 -4.14 -11.78
CA PRO A 251 17.99 -2.94 -12.55
C PRO A 251 17.74 -3.08 -14.06
N ALA A 252 17.96 -4.24 -14.64
CA ALA A 252 17.72 -4.47 -16.07
C ALA A 252 16.23 -4.36 -16.41
N HIS A 253 15.36 -4.99 -15.60
CA HIS A 253 13.92 -4.88 -15.73
C HIS A 253 13.44 -3.44 -15.48
N ALA A 254 13.89 -2.80 -14.40
CA ALA A 254 13.54 -1.41 -14.11
C ALA A 254 13.83 -0.47 -15.28
N ARG A 255 15.01 -0.58 -15.90
CA ARG A 255 15.37 0.21 -17.09
C ARG A 255 14.43 -0.05 -18.26
N ALA A 256 14.10 -1.32 -18.55
CA ALA A 256 13.19 -1.66 -19.63
C ALA A 256 11.78 -1.06 -19.39
N VAL A 257 11.29 -1.09 -18.17
CA VAL A 257 10.00 -0.49 -17.78
C VAL A 257 10.03 1.03 -17.86
N LEU A 258 11.12 1.66 -17.43
CA LEU A 258 11.29 3.12 -17.53
C LEU A 258 11.30 3.62 -18.98
N GLU A 259 11.90 2.87 -19.90
CA GLU A 259 11.82 3.20 -21.34
C GLU A 259 10.36 3.09 -21.85
N VAL A 260 9.61 2.08 -21.42
CA VAL A 260 8.17 1.99 -21.73
C VAL A 260 7.40 3.19 -21.18
N PHE A 261 7.68 3.65 -19.95
CA PHE A 261 7.02 4.83 -19.38
C PHE A 261 7.34 6.10 -20.16
N LYS A 262 8.58 6.24 -20.62
CA LYS A 262 9.03 7.34 -21.48
C LYS A 262 8.30 7.32 -22.84
N GLU A 263 8.22 6.16 -23.50
CA GLU A 263 7.48 5.99 -24.75
C GLU A 263 5.98 6.30 -24.60
N CYS A 264 5.37 5.86 -23.49
CA CYS A 264 3.94 6.08 -23.23
C CYS A 264 3.61 7.51 -22.79
N ASP A 265 4.62 8.34 -22.58
CA ASP A 265 4.48 9.75 -22.18
C ASP A 265 3.51 9.97 -21.02
N ILE A 266 3.83 9.37 -19.88
CA ILE A 266 3.07 9.43 -18.62
C ILE A 266 3.83 10.19 -17.55
N ARG A 267 3.17 10.43 -16.42
CA ARG A 267 3.81 10.78 -15.14
C ARG A 267 3.57 9.64 -14.16
N TRP A 268 4.59 9.29 -13.40
CA TRP A 268 4.50 8.16 -12.49
C TRP A 268 5.18 8.44 -11.14
N TYR A 269 4.76 7.71 -10.14
CA TYR A 269 5.39 7.62 -8.84
C TYR A 269 5.26 6.19 -8.32
N GLY A 270 6.13 5.79 -7.37
CA GLY A 270 6.14 4.42 -6.87
C GLY A 270 7.08 4.25 -5.70
N HIS A 271 7.30 3.00 -5.29
CA HIS A 271 8.19 2.64 -4.21
C HIS A 271 9.55 2.22 -4.74
N ALA A 272 10.60 2.71 -4.09
CA ALA A 272 11.96 2.32 -4.40
C ALA A 272 12.77 2.14 -3.12
N SER A 273 13.75 1.25 -3.18
CA SER A 273 14.71 1.11 -2.09
C SER A 273 15.82 2.16 -2.18
N PHE A 274 16.45 2.40 -1.04
CA PHE A 274 17.46 3.44 -0.87
C PHE A 274 18.66 3.33 -1.85
N ASN A 275 19.07 2.12 -2.23
CA ASN A 275 20.20 1.86 -3.12
C ASN A 275 20.05 2.46 -4.53
N LEU A 276 18.89 2.94 -4.91
CA LEU A 276 18.64 3.67 -6.15
C LEU A 276 19.59 4.88 -6.32
N ALA A 277 19.92 5.56 -5.21
CA ALA A 277 20.77 6.74 -5.22
C ALA A 277 22.21 6.48 -5.67
N ARG A 278 22.64 5.22 -5.68
CA ARG A 278 23.99 4.82 -6.07
C ARG A 278 24.15 4.62 -7.59
N ASP A 279 23.06 4.68 -8.35
CA ASP A 279 23.04 4.53 -9.82
C ASP A 279 22.53 5.82 -10.47
N GLU A 280 23.47 6.74 -10.77
CA GLU A 280 23.14 8.03 -11.39
C GLU A 280 22.40 7.86 -12.71
N SER A 281 22.78 6.87 -13.54
CA SER A 281 22.15 6.63 -14.82
C SER A 281 20.70 6.11 -14.68
N MET A 282 20.40 5.39 -13.60
CA MET A 282 19.04 5.01 -13.26
C MET A 282 18.22 6.24 -12.84
N LEU A 283 18.79 7.12 -12.02
CA LEU A 283 18.13 8.36 -11.61
C LEU A 283 17.83 9.28 -12.80
N ASP A 284 18.76 9.41 -13.74
CA ASP A 284 18.56 10.18 -14.97
C ASP A 284 17.41 9.60 -15.81
N LEU A 285 17.40 8.28 -16.01
CA LEU A 285 16.34 7.61 -16.74
C LEU A 285 14.98 7.70 -16.02
N MET A 286 14.95 7.65 -14.69
CA MET A 286 13.72 7.89 -13.92
C MET A 286 13.17 9.29 -14.18
N ALA A 287 13.99 10.31 -14.16
CA ALA A 287 13.58 11.68 -14.46
C ALA A 287 13.05 11.80 -15.91
N GLU A 288 13.77 11.24 -16.88
CA GLU A 288 13.40 11.26 -18.30
C GLU A 288 12.09 10.49 -18.56
N SER A 289 11.83 9.40 -17.85
CA SER A 289 10.61 8.60 -17.95
C SER A 289 9.37 9.26 -17.32
N GLY A 290 9.54 10.44 -16.71
CA GLY A 290 8.44 11.19 -16.12
C GLY A 290 8.16 10.87 -14.64
N CYS A 291 9.14 10.40 -13.89
CA CYS A 291 9.04 10.23 -12.44
C CYS A 291 8.75 11.56 -11.76
N ILE A 292 7.66 11.63 -11.00
CA ILE A 292 7.31 12.82 -10.20
C ILE A 292 7.67 12.66 -8.72
N GLY A 293 7.87 11.44 -8.26
CA GLY A 293 8.26 11.17 -6.88
C GLY A 293 8.45 9.70 -6.58
N VAL A 294 9.21 9.41 -5.55
CA VAL A 294 9.42 8.06 -5.03
C VAL A 294 9.17 8.00 -3.53
N ASN A 295 8.54 6.90 -3.09
CA ASN A 295 8.45 6.57 -1.69
C ASN A 295 9.64 5.69 -1.30
N ILE A 296 10.43 6.18 -0.35
CA ILE A 296 11.61 5.48 0.17
C ILE A 296 11.36 5.11 1.63
N GLY A 297 11.49 3.83 1.93
CA GLY A 297 11.52 3.36 3.30
C GLY A 297 12.88 3.65 3.94
N PHE A 298 12.99 4.79 4.62
CA PHE A 298 14.15 5.11 5.48
C PHE A 298 14.10 4.29 6.77
N GLU A 299 12.92 4.05 7.28
CA GLU A 299 12.51 3.32 8.47
C GLU A 299 12.99 3.97 9.78
N THR A 300 14.30 4.19 9.93
CA THR A 300 14.89 4.79 11.12
C THR A 300 16.15 5.57 10.77
N LEU A 301 16.55 6.48 11.65
CA LEU A 301 17.82 7.20 11.56
C LEU A 301 18.96 6.49 12.34
N SER A 302 18.66 5.35 12.99
CA SER A 302 19.62 4.53 13.71
C SER A 302 20.16 3.40 12.81
N GLN A 303 21.47 3.38 12.55
CA GLN A 303 22.09 2.29 11.79
C GLN A 303 21.96 0.95 12.53
N THR A 304 22.04 0.95 13.85
CA THR A 304 21.83 -0.26 14.67
C THR A 304 20.45 -0.87 14.44
N ASN A 305 19.39 -0.04 14.42
CA ASN A 305 18.05 -0.52 14.11
C ASN A 305 17.93 -1.06 12.68
N ILE A 306 18.58 -0.41 11.69
CA ILE A 306 18.65 -0.89 10.31
C ILE A 306 19.26 -2.29 10.23
N ASP A 307 20.39 -2.49 10.91
CA ASP A 307 21.11 -3.75 10.91
C ASP A 307 20.32 -4.86 11.62
N ASN A 308 19.69 -4.54 12.76
CA ASN A 308 18.84 -5.47 13.52
C ASN A 308 17.59 -5.90 12.74
N MET A 309 17.06 -5.04 11.85
CA MET A 309 15.91 -5.34 11.00
C MET A 309 16.26 -6.05 9.70
N HIS A 310 17.54 -6.32 9.43
CA HIS A 310 18.03 -6.89 8.19
C HIS A 310 17.67 -6.06 6.94
N LYS A 311 17.66 -4.71 7.07
CA LYS A 311 17.44 -3.82 5.91
C LYS A 311 18.78 -3.31 5.35
N PHE A 312 19.65 -4.21 5.00
CA PHE A 312 21.03 -3.97 4.58
C PHE A 312 21.26 -2.98 3.43
N PRO A 313 20.33 -2.72 2.50
CA PRO A 313 20.53 -1.67 1.50
C PRO A 313 20.65 -0.27 2.10
N ASN A 314 20.04 -0.01 3.26
CA ASN A 314 20.00 1.30 3.88
C ASN A 314 21.32 1.62 4.63
N LYS A 315 21.83 2.83 4.40
CA LYS A 315 22.94 3.44 5.14
C LYS A 315 22.51 4.82 5.59
N THR A 316 22.40 5.01 6.92
CA THR A 316 21.77 6.20 7.49
C THR A 316 22.57 7.48 7.24
N ASP A 317 23.87 7.38 7.14
CA ASP A 317 24.79 8.49 6.79
C ASP A 317 24.68 8.96 5.33
N GLU A 318 24.17 8.12 4.42
CA GLU A 318 23.97 8.45 3.01
C GLU A 318 22.55 9.03 2.73
N TYR A 319 21.65 9.10 3.70
CA TYR A 319 20.23 9.47 3.47
C TYR A 319 20.07 10.88 2.88
N ALA A 320 20.80 11.87 3.39
CA ALA A 320 20.71 13.23 2.90
C ALA A 320 21.22 13.37 1.45
N ASP A 321 22.26 12.64 1.10
CA ASP A 321 22.82 12.63 -0.26
C ASP A 321 21.85 11.97 -1.24
N CYS A 322 21.17 10.89 -0.85
CA CYS A 322 20.14 10.26 -1.64
C CYS A 322 19.00 11.25 -1.96
N ILE A 323 18.48 11.94 -0.93
CA ILE A 323 17.41 12.92 -1.10
C ILE A 323 17.87 14.04 -2.04
N LYS A 324 19.09 14.54 -1.85
CA LYS A 324 19.65 15.57 -2.71
C LYS A 324 19.76 15.12 -4.16
N ALA A 325 20.26 13.91 -4.42
CA ALA A 325 20.41 13.37 -5.78
C ALA A 325 19.07 13.28 -6.54
N LEU A 326 17.99 12.92 -5.84
CA LEU A 326 16.62 12.90 -6.38
C LEU A 326 16.11 14.32 -6.65
N HIS A 327 16.25 15.22 -5.69
CA HIS A 327 15.84 16.62 -5.84
C HIS A 327 16.56 17.34 -6.99
N ASP A 328 17.86 17.09 -7.18
CA ASP A 328 18.65 17.67 -8.26
C ASP A 328 18.12 17.27 -9.65
N ARG A 329 17.35 16.16 -9.73
CA ARG A 329 16.65 15.67 -10.93
C ARG A 329 15.15 15.99 -10.96
N GLY A 330 14.66 16.79 -10.01
CA GLY A 330 13.26 17.17 -9.91
C GLY A 330 12.33 16.03 -9.51
N ILE A 331 12.85 14.99 -8.87
CA ILE A 331 12.07 13.86 -8.32
C ILE A 331 11.79 14.13 -6.85
N GLY A 332 10.51 14.13 -6.46
CA GLY A 332 10.10 14.33 -5.08
C GLY A 332 10.34 13.09 -4.22
N VAL A 333 10.58 13.29 -2.93
CA VAL A 333 10.84 12.22 -1.98
C VAL A 333 9.71 12.14 -0.96
N MET A 334 9.05 10.98 -0.90
CA MET A 334 8.17 10.59 0.19
C MET A 334 8.95 9.66 1.11
N GLY A 335 9.15 10.05 2.37
CA GLY A 335 9.88 9.23 3.34
C GLY A 335 8.94 8.42 4.21
N THR A 336 9.19 7.12 4.37
CA THR A 336 8.53 6.31 5.39
C THR A 336 9.50 6.02 6.52
N PHE A 337 9.06 6.33 7.74
CA PHE A 337 9.77 6.08 8.99
C PHE A 337 8.90 5.23 9.91
N MET A 338 9.52 4.36 10.68
CA MET A 338 8.88 3.60 11.74
C MET A 338 9.51 3.95 13.08
N VAL A 339 8.71 3.92 14.13
CA VAL A 339 9.12 4.18 15.52
C VAL A 339 8.66 3.06 16.45
N GLY A 340 9.39 2.86 17.53
CA GLY A 340 9.15 1.79 18.49
C GLY A 340 10.09 0.60 18.35
N PHE A 341 11.21 0.77 17.63
CA PHE A 341 12.31 -0.19 17.62
C PHE A 341 12.98 -0.30 18.99
N ASP A 342 13.72 -1.37 19.21
CA ASP A 342 14.27 -1.70 20.50
C ASP A 342 15.31 -0.67 21.01
N ASP A 343 16.01 0.04 20.10
CA ASP A 343 16.97 1.08 20.46
C ASP A 343 16.38 2.50 20.42
N ASP A 344 15.09 2.65 20.06
CA ASP A 344 14.46 3.96 20.04
C ASP A 344 14.24 4.48 21.44
N THR A 345 14.58 5.76 21.63
CA THR A 345 14.24 6.54 22.82
C THR A 345 13.30 7.70 22.42
N PRO A 346 12.67 8.41 23.38
CA PRO A 346 11.74 9.51 23.03
C PRO A 346 12.31 10.60 22.13
N GLU A 347 13.62 10.76 22.08
CA GLU A 347 14.30 11.73 21.21
C GLU A 347 14.12 11.43 19.71
N VAL A 348 13.82 10.18 19.33
CA VAL A 348 13.62 9.76 17.93
C VAL A 348 12.52 10.58 17.23
N PHE A 349 11.51 11.00 17.97
CA PHE A 349 10.38 11.76 17.42
C PHE A 349 10.79 13.14 16.89
N ASP A 350 11.63 13.84 17.62
CA ASP A 350 12.17 15.13 17.20
C ASP A 350 13.23 14.96 16.12
N GLN A 351 14.11 13.96 16.23
CA GLN A 351 15.12 13.64 15.22
C GLN A 351 14.51 13.39 13.86
N ILE A 352 13.45 12.57 13.76
CA ILE A 352 12.74 12.31 12.50
C ILE A 352 12.09 13.59 11.97
N ALA A 353 11.44 14.38 12.82
CA ALA A 353 10.80 15.62 12.38
C ALA A 353 11.82 16.64 11.84
N ASP A 354 12.97 16.79 12.51
CA ASP A 354 14.06 17.67 12.08
C ASP A 354 14.65 17.17 10.78
N PHE A 355 14.99 15.89 10.66
CA PHE A 355 15.50 15.30 9.43
C PHE A 355 14.58 15.54 8.23
N VAL A 356 13.28 15.32 8.39
CA VAL A 356 12.28 15.53 7.33
C VAL A 356 12.21 17.00 6.90
N ILE A 357 12.29 17.93 7.87
CA ILE A 357 12.19 19.38 7.61
C ILE A 357 13.48 19.92 6.98
N GLU A 358 14.63 19.54 7.50
CA GLU A 358 15.95 20.00 7.04
C GLU A 358 16.27 19.50 5.63
N ASN A 359 15.97 18.23 5.35
CA ASN A 359 16.18 17.63 4.03
C ASN A 359 15.04 17.91 3.04
N GLN A 360 14.01 18.68 3.44
CA GLN A 360 12.90 19.13 2.59
C GLN A 360 12.13 17.99 1.90
N LEU A 361 11.89 16.86 2.58
CA LEU A 361 11.07 15.79 2.02
C LEU A 361 9.67 16.32 1.68
N GLU A 362 9.16 15.99 0.50
CA GLU A 362 7.85 16.46 0.05
C GLU A 362 6.72 15.96 0.94
N THR A 363 6.79 14.70 1.36
CA THR A 363 5.91 14.13 2.39
C THR A 363 6.68 13.14 3.25
N ALA A 364 6.17 12.86 4.44
CA ALA A 364 6.73 11.80 5.28
C ALA A 364 5.64 11.10 6.08
N PHE A 365 5.74 9.79 6.18
CA PHE A 365 4.92 8.97 7.05
C PHE A 365 5.76 8.51 8.23
N THR A 366 5.27 8.73 9.45
CA THR A 366 5.83 8.12 10.65
C THR A 366 4.82 7.11 11.16
N LEU A 367 5.20 5.85 11.17
CA LEU A 367 4.37 4.70 11.48
C LEU A 367 4.85 4.06 12.78
N ILE A 368 3.94 3.48 13.55
CA ILE A 368 4.30 2.63 14.68
C ILE A 368 4.69 1.26 14.14
N LEU A 369 5.82 0.72 14.61
CA LEU A 369 6.24 -0.65 14.32
C LEU A 369 5.13 -1.60 14.74
N THR A 370 4.45 -2.19 13.77
CA THR A 370 3.34 -3.10 14.03
C THR A 370 3.81 -4.53 13.77
N PRO A 371 3.79 -5.40 14.78
CA PRO A 371 4.19 -6.79 14.62
C PRO A 371 3.12 -7.55 13.81
N LEU A 372 3.19 -7.47 12.49
CA LEU A 372 2.22 -8.13 11.62
C LEU A 372 2.35 -9.66 11.71
N PRO A 373 1.23 -10.40 11.78
CA PRO A 373 1.23 -11.85 11.75
C PRO A 373 2.06 -12.43 10.59
N GLY A 374 2.79 -13.52 10.88
CA GLY A 374 3.68 -14.17 9.93
C GLY A 374 5.10 -13.62 9.92
N THR A 375 5.32 -12.36 10.30
CA THR A 375 6.64 -11.73 10.28
C THR A 375 7.57 -12.20 11.39
N GLU A 376 8.87 -12.04 11.17
CA GLU A 376 9.88 -12.38 12.19
C GLU A 376 9.71 -11.52 13.44
N ILE A 377 9.42 -10.24 13.30
CA ILE A 377 9.20 -9.33 14.43
C ILE A 377 7.97 -9.76 15.27
N TYR A 378 6.92 -10.28 14.64
CA TYR A 378 5.77 -10.82 15.34
C TYR A 378 6.19 -12.02 16.20
N ARG A 379 6.89 -13.01 15.62
CA ARG A 379 7.37 -14.20 16.34
C ARG A 379 8.25 -13.83 17.53
N GLN A 380 9.17 -12.89 17.34
CA GLN A 380 10.07 -12.41 18.40
C GLN A 380 9.31 -11.71 19.53
N MET A 381 8.42 -10.78 19.20
CA MET A 381 7.65 -10.05 20.22
C MET A 381 6.68 -10.97 20.96
N ASP A 382 6.07 -11.91 20.25
CA ASP A 382 5.13 -12.88 20.84
C ASP A 382 5.84 -13.83 21.81
N SER A 383 6.98 -14.38 21.42
CA SER A 383 7.77 -15.28 22.28
C SER A 383 8.32 -14.62 23.54
N HIS A 384 8.37 -13.28 23.59
CA HIS A 384 8.80 -12.52 24.76
C HIS A 384 7.64 -11.85 25.50
N ASP A 385 6.39 -12.25 25.25
CA ASP A 385 5.17 -11.68 25.82
C ASP A 385 5.10 -10.14 25.72
N ARG A 386 5.61 -9.59 24.60
CA ARG A 386 5.60 -8.14 24.38
C ARG A 386 4.33 -7.65 23.72
N ILE A 387 3.55 -8.52 23.07
CA ILE A 387 2.28 -8.15 22.41
C ILE A 387 1.15 -8.12 23.45
N PHE A 388 0.61 -6.95 23.75
CA PHE A 388 -0.49 -6.80 24.71
C PHE A 388 -1.88 -6.71 24.05
N SER A 389 -1.97 -6.30 22.77
CA SER A 389 -3.23 -6.32 22.02
C SER A 389 -3.15 -7.34 20.90
N ARG A 390 -4.15 -8.23 20.87
CA ARG A 390 -4.41 -9.17 19.76
C ARG A 390 -5.70 -8.83 19.03
N ASN A 391 -6.23 -7.62 19.27
CA ASN A 391 -7.32 -7.11 18.46
C ASN A 391 -6.76 -6.68 17.10
N TRP A 392 -7.06 -7.42 16.07
CA TRP A 392 -6.53 -7.19 14.73
C TRP A 392 -6.82 -5.80 14.17
N ARG A 393 -7.89 -5.15 14.65
CA ARG A 393 -8.19 -3.75 14.28
C ARG A 393 -7.05 -2.79 14.63
N ASP A 394 -6.29 -3.08 15.69
CA ASP A 394 -5.22 -2.23 16.19
C ASP A 394 -3.91 -2.34 15.38
N TYR A 395 -3.87 -3.27 14.40
CA TYR A 395 -2.68 -3.52 13.57
C TYR A 395 -2.64 -2.62 12.32
N ASP A 396 -2.86 -1.34 12.53
CA ASP A 396 -3.07 -0.29 11.53
C ASP A 396 -1.87 0.64 11.33
N HIS A 397 -0.72 0.33 11.93
CA HIS A 397 0.50 1.17 11.97
C HIS A 397 0.34 2.53 12.67
N GLY A 398 -0.82 2.80 13.28
CA GLY A 398 -1.09 4.00 14.05
C GLY A 398 -1.35 3.73 15.53
N THR A 399 -1.67 2.48 15.85
CA THR A 399 -2.00 2.01 17.20
C THR A 399 -0.85 1.18 17.76
N VAL A 400 -0.49 1.41 19.03
CA VAL A 400 0.53 0.62 19.72
C VAL A 400 -0.09 -0.68 20.19
N THR A 401 0.52 -1.81 19.84
CA THR A 401 0.03 -3.16 20.18
C THR A 401 1.00 -3.95 21.04
N PHE A 402 2.15 -3.37 21.37
CA PHE A 402 3.25 -4.04 22.06
C PHE A 402 3.95 -3.12 23.06
N TYR A 403 4.71 -3.70 23.97
CA TYR A 403 5.57 -2.96 24.91
C TYR A 403 6.93 -2.65 24.25
N PRO A 404 7.25 -1.35 23.94
CA PRO A 404 8.58 -0.95 23.53
C PRO A 404 9.60 -1.11 24.65
N LYS A 405 10.91 -1.14 24.34
CA LYS A 405 11.94 -1.37 25.39
C LYS A 405 12.32 -0.12 26.18
N ASN A 406 12.46 1.02 25.49
CA ASN A 406 13.05 2.23 26.12
C ASN A 406 12.04 3.39 26.26
N MET A 407 10.77 3.11 26.11
CA MET A 407 9.69 4.07 26.34
C MET A 407 8.40 3.32 26.67
N THR A 408 7.45 4.00 27.25
CA THR A 408 6.11 3.44 27.49
C THR A 408 5.29 3.39 26.19
N PRO A 409 4.28 2.51 26.06
CA PRO A 409 3.35 2.52 24.94
C PRO A 409 2.68 3.88 24.72
N ARG A 410 2.42 4.62 25.82
CA ARG A 410 1.84 5.96 25.77
C ARG A 410 2.80 6.99 25.18
N GLU A 411 4.08 6.96 25.57
CA GLU A 411 5.12 7.83 25.00
C GLU A 411 5.30 7.56 23.52
N LEU A 412 5.33 6.29 23.09
CA LEU A 412 5.40 5.92 21.68
C LEU A 412 4.22 6.49 20.88
N HIS A 413 2.99 6.32 21.38
CA HIS A 413 1.80 6.83 20.71
C HIS A 413 1.79 8.36 20.62
N LEU A 414 2.09 9.05 21.72
CA LEU A 414 2.10 10.52 21.77
C LEU A 414 3.26 11.10 20.96
N GLY A 415 4.42 10.46 21.00
CA GLY A 415 5.61 10.85 20.25
C GLY A 415 5.39 10.77 18.73
N MET A 416 4.81 9.69 18.23
CA MET A 416 4.43 9.58 16.82
C MET A 416 3.51 10.72 16.39
N ARG A 417 2.48 11.03 17.20
CA ARG A 417 1.57 12.18 16.95
C ARG A 417 2.30 13.53 17.00
N HIS A 418 3.29 13.68 17.88
CA HIS A 418 4.12 14.88 17.94
C HIS A 418 4.93 15.08 16.67
N THR A 419 5.59 14.02 16.19
CA THR A 419 6.33 14.03 14.90
C THR A 419 5.45 14.48 13.75
N TRP A 420 4.27 13.90 13.63
CA TRP A 420 3.30 14.28 12.60
C TRP A 420 2.87 15.76 12.73
N LYS A 421 2.60 16.25 13.95
CA LYS A 421 2.24 17.66 14.19
C LYS A 421 3.35 18.61 13.76
N ARG A 422 4.60 18.29 14.02
CA ARG A 422 5.75 19.09 13.59
C ARG A 422 5.88 19.12 12.08
N ILE A 423 5.91 17.95 11.43
CA ILE A 423 6.07 17.81 9.97
C ILE A 423 4.95 18.56 9.23
N TYR A 424 3.69 18.38 9.64
CA TYR A 424 2.52 18.96 8.96
C TYR A 424 2.00 20.25 9.59
N SER A 425 2.81 20.90 10.47
CA SER A 425 2.56 22.28 10.88
C SER A 425 2.64 23.23 9.66
N LEU A 426 2.02 24.42 9.75
CA LEU A 426 2.15 25.40 8.67
C LEU A 426 3.62 25.80 8.46
N CYS A 427 4.40 25.90 9.56
CA CYS A 427 5.81 26.18 9.53
C CYS A 427 6.60 25.05 8.86
N GLY A 428 6.34 23.78 9.23
CA GLY A 428 6.98 22.61 8.62
C GLY A 428 6.68 22.50 7.12
N ILE A 429 5.42 22.69 6.71
CA ILE A 429 5.03 22.70 5.29
C ILE A 429 5.71 23.86 4.55
N TRP A 430 5.74 25.05 5.14
CA TRP A 430 6.40 26.22 4.54
C TRP A 430 7.88 25.94 4.27
N HIS A 431 8.61 25.43 5.25
CA HIS A 431 10.04 25.15 5.11
C HIS A 431 10.36 24.09 4.07
N ARG A 432 9.53 23.03 4.00
CA ARG A 432 9.75 21.91 3.06
C ARG A 432 9.33 22.23 1.64
N ILE A 433 8.19 22.88 1.46
CA ILE A 433 7.50 22.96 0.17
C ILE A 433 7.57 24.35 -0.47
N LEU A 434 7.53 25.43 0.32
CA LEU A 434 7.34 26.77 -0.22
C LEU A 434 8.55 27.71 -0.09
N LYS A 435 9.37 27.57 0.96
CA LYS A 435 10.47 28.50 1.22
C LYS A 435 11.57 28.44 0.14
N LYS A 436 11.93 27.26 -0.31
CA LYS A 436 12.82 26.99 -1.44
C LYS A 436 12.28 25.78 -2.18
N PRO A 437 11.28 25.94 -3.04
CA PRO A 437 10.64 24.81 -3.69
C PRO A 437 11.65 24.07 -4.56
N ARG A 438 11.87 22.79 -4.28
CA ARG A 438 12.73 21.93 -5.06
C ARG A 438 11.96 21.19 -6.13
N VAL A 439 10.80 20.64 -5.75
CA VAL A 439 10.01 19.79 -6.63
C VAL A 439 8.53 20.15 -6.54
N ARG A 440 7.91 20.47 -7.66
CA ARG A 440 6.45 20.57 -7.93
C ARG A 440 5.57 21.06 -6.76
N PRO A 441 5.76 22.28 -6.23
CA PRO A 441 5.01 22.75 -5.07
C PRO A 441 3.49 22.77 -5.31
N PHE A 442 3.04 22.98 -6.56
CA PHE A 442 1.62 22.95 -6.93
C PHE A 442 0.96 21.58 -6.70
N PHE A 443 1.73 20.49 -6.74
CA PHE A 443 1.26 19.15 -6.45
C PHE A 443 1.37 18.82 -4.96
N TYR A 444 2.54 19.03 -4.36
CA TYR A 444 2.79 18.62 -3.00
C TYR A 444 2.16 19.51 -1.93
N PHE A 445 1.94 20.79 -2.20
CA PHE A 445 1.28 21.66 -1.23
C PHE A 445 -0.16 21.23 -0.90
N PRO A 446 -1.06 21.00 -1.89
CA PRO A 446 -2.39 20.45 -1.59
C PRO A 446 -2.38 19.13 -0.86
N VAL A 447 -1.45 18.21 -1.20
CA VAL A 447 -1.27 16.93 -0.52
C VAL A 447 -0.93 17.14 0.96
N ASN A 448 0.03 18.02 1.26
CA ASN A 448 0.41 18.35 2.63
C ASN A 448 -0.72 19.01 3.42
N MET A 449 -1.53 19.87 2.78
CA MET A 449 -2.72 20.47 3.42
C MET A 449 -3.78 19.40 3.71
N GLY A 450 -3.91 18.40 2.86
CA GLY A 450 -4.72 17.21 3.11
C GLY A 450 -4.25 16.44 4.35
N PHE A 451 -2.97 16.09 4.43
CA PHE A 451 -2.39 15.43 5.62
C PHE A 451 -2.55 16.27 6.88
N ARG A 452 -2.34 17.59 6.81
CA ARG A 452 -2.58 18.49 7.94
C ARG A 452 -4.04 18.45 8.43
N LYS A 453 -5.01 18.35 7.53
CA LYS A 453 -6.42 18.24 7.89
C LYS A 453 -6.70 16.90 8.55
N SER A 454 -6.21 15.79 7.99
CA SER A 454 -6.32 14.42 8.56
C SER A 454 -5.74 14.36 9.96
N MET A 455 -4.56 14.94 10.13
CA MET A 455 -3.89 15.03 11.43
C MET A 455 -4.71 15.71 12.52
N ARG A 456 -5.38 16.81 12.19
CA ARG A 456 -6.22 17.51 13.18
C ARG A 456 -7.33 16.62 13.70
N LEU A 457 -7.87 15.73 12.85
CA LEU A 457 -8.90 14.78 13.26
C LEU A 457 -8.30 13.65 14.11
N ILE A 458 -7.22 13.00 13.65
CA ILE A 458 -6.52 11.94 14.37
C ILE A 458 -6.05 12.45 15.76
N CYS A 459 -5.52 13.68 15.84
CA CYS A 459 -5.04 14.26 17.08
C CYS A 459 -6.13 14.83 17.99
N SER A 460 -7.38 15.00 17.52
CA SER A 460 -8.51 15.43 18.34
C SER A 460 -9.22 14.28 19.06
N GLU A 461 -9.01 13.05 18.60
CA GLU A 461 -9.61 11.87 19.22
C GLU A 461 -8.91 11.50 20.55
N LYS A 462 -9.69 10.93 21.47
CA LYS A 462 -9.18 10.48 22.77
C LYS A 462 -8.02 9.52 22.58
N VAL A 463 -6.99 9.71 23.40
CA VAL A 463 -5.89 8.72 23.51
C VAL A 463 -6.54 7.37 23.80
N TRP A 464 -6.29 6.38 22.96
CA TRP A 464 -6.70 4.99 23.21
C TRP A 464 -6.18 4.56 24.59
N PRO A 465 -6.92 3.74 25.34
CA PRO A 465 -6.42 3.20 26.60
C PRO A 465 -5.23 2.28 26.30
N VAL A 466 -4.04 2.88 26.25
CA VAL A 466 -2.78 2.14 26.13
C VAL A 466 -2.34 1.85 27.55
N PRO A 467 -1.84 0.65 27.86
CA PRO A 467 -1.24 0.36 29.15
C PRO A 467 -0.15 1.38 29.48
N GLU A 468 -0.12 1.86 30.74
CA GLU A 468 0.90 2.84 31.13
C GLU A 468 2.28 2.19 31.27
N ASP A 469 2.32 0.91 31.68
CA ASP A 469 3.55 0.13 31.78
C ASP A 469 3.26 -1.40 31.85
N ARG A 470 4.32 -2.25 31.74
CA ARG A 470 4.23 -3.62 32.25
C ARG A 470 4.19 -3.54 33.77
N GLY A 471 3.07 -3.88 34.37
CA GLY A 471 2.94 -4.01 35.80
C GLY A 471 3.90 -5.05 36.40
#